data_f7fefde88383f00bd0fc1ed84698b49f
#
_entry.id   f7fefde88383f00bd0fc1ed84698b49f
#
_cell.length_a   1.000
_cell.length_b   1.000
_cell.length_c   1.000
_cell.angle_alpha   90.00
_cell.angle_beta   90.00
_cell.angle_gamma   90.00
#
_symmetry.space_group_name_H-M   'P 1'
#
loop_
_entity.id
_entity.type
_entity.pdbx_description
1 polymer ?
#
loop_
_entity_poly.entity_id
_entity_poly.type
_entity_poly.pdbx_seq_one_letter_code
_entity_poly.pdbx_strand_id
1 'polypeptide(L)'
;SEMCIRDRSYTDRIFQFDGGPANMILDDGGDATMYVLLGARVEAGETGLIEVPTSEEEEALFAQIKRRLAASPGWFTAQRDAIRGVSEETTTGVHRLYDLHKRGLLPFPAINVNDSVTKSKFDNKYGCKESLVDGIRRATDTMMAGKVAVVCGYGDVGKGSAASLRGAGARVKVTEVDPICALQAAMDGFEVVLLEDVVSTADIFVTTTGNRDVIRIEHMREMKDMAIVGNIGHFDNEIQVAALKNHKWTNVKDQVDLIEMPSGNRIILLSEGRLLNLGNATGHPSFVMSASFTNQVLAQIELWVRGDDYQPGVYILPKHLDEKVARLHLDRIGVKLTRLSAEQAAYIGVTPEGPFKPEHYRY
;
A
#
# COMPACT_ATOMS: atom_id res chain seq x y z
N SER A 1 4.52 18.38 3.89
CA SER A 1 5.37 19.03 2.88
C SER A 1 6.87 18.78 3.10
N GLU A 2 7.46 18.97 4.30
CA GLU A 2 8.88 18.66 4.53
C GLU A 2 9.19 17.16 4.39
N MET A 3 8.27 16.28 4.72
CA MET A 3 8.42 14.84 4.59
C MET A 3 8.44 14.43 3.11
N CYS A 4 7.51 14.92 2.29
CA CYS A 4 7.52 14.69 0.83
C CYS A 4 8.82 15.15 0.16
N ILE A 5 9.33 16.33 0.53
CA ILE A 5 10.60 16.84 -0.01
C ILE A 5 11.79 15.97 0.42
N ARG A 6 11.81 15.47 1.65
CA ARG A 6 12.82 14.51 2.13
C ARG A 6 12.76 13.22 1.34
N ASP A 7 11.59 12.62 1.21
CA ASP A 7 11.41 11.33 0.53
C ASP A 7 11.87 11.41 -0.93
N ARG A 8 11.53 12.47 -1.65
CA ARG A 8 11.95 12.65 -3.05
C ARG A 8 13.45 12.94 -3.20
N SER A 9 14.12 13.53 -2.21
CA SER A 9 15.58 13.65 -2.21
C SER A 9 16.27 12.30 -2.01
N TYR A 10 15.64 11.38 -1.25
CA TYR A 10 16.12 10.01 -1.11
C TYR A 10 15.97 9.20 -2.40
N THR A 11 14.90 9.39 -3.16
CA THR A 11 14.71 8.74 -4.47
C THR A 11 15.89 8.99 -5.42
N ASP A 12 16.46 10.20 -5.46
CA ASP A 12 17.68 10.45 -6.24
C ASP A 12 18.91 9.76 -5.64
N ARG A 13 19.03 9.77 -4.31
CA ARG A 13 20.23 9.25 -3.62
C ARG A 13 20.36 7.71 -3.69
N ILE A 14 19.27 6.97 -3.74
CA ILE A 14 19.30 5.49 -3.83
C ILE A 14 19.93 5.01 -5.15
N PHE A 15 20.02 5.85 -6.17
CA PHE A 15 20.69 5.54 -7.44
C PHE A 15 22.15 5.98 -7.52
N GLN A 16 22.71 6.51 -6.44
CA GLN A 16 24.10 7.00 -6.42
C GLN A 16 25.03 5.89 -5.90
N PHE A 17 25.62 5.15 -6.83
CA PHE A 17 26.62 4.12 -6.54
C PHE A 17 27.97 4.49 -7.14
N ASP A 18 29.07 4.17 -6.43
CA ASP A 18 30.43 4.40 -6.91
C ASP A 18 30.77 3.53 -8.14
N GLY A 19 30.09 2.41 -8.31
CA GLY A 19 30.34 1.43 -9.38
C GLY A 19 29.57 1.64 -10.67
N GLY A 20 28.77 2.69 -10.80
CA GLY A 20 27.94 2.96 -11.99
C GLY A 20 26.44 2.93 -11.72
N PRO A 21 25.61 2.85 -12.77
CA PRO A 21 24.15 2.88 -12.64
C PRO A 21 23.60 1.64 -11.91
N ALA A 22 22.47 1.82 -11.23
CA ALA A 22 21.73 0.72 -10.64
C ALA A 22 21.25 -0.27 -11.71
N ASN A 23 21.26 -1.57 -11.41
CA ASN A 23 20.86 -2.60 -12.34
C ASN A 23 19.52 -3.28 -11.99
N MET A 24 18.99 -3.01 -10.81
CA MET A 24 17.69 -3.51 -10.33
C MET A 24 17.02 -2.42 -9.48
N ILE A 25 15.69 -2.43 -9.43
CA ILE A 25 14.90 -1.59 -8.52
C ILE A 25 14.05 -2.49 -7.64
N LEU A 26 14.09 -2.26 -6.32
CA LEU A 26 13.06 -2.66 -5.38
C LEU A 26 12.26 -1.39 -5.07
N ASP A 27 11.00 -1.37 -5.44
CA ASP A 27 10.14 -0.18 -5.33
C ASP A 27 8.95 -0.43 -4.39
N ASP A 28 8.45 0.66 -3.83
CA ASP A 28 7.25 0.67 -2.99
C ASP A 28 6.44 1.95 -3.31
N GLY A 29 5.45 1.79 -4.18
CA GLY A 29 4.65 2.88 -4.72
C GLY A 29 5.05 3.32 -6.14
N GLY A 30 6.13 2.76 -6.70
CA GLY A 30 6.58 3.02 -8.06
C GLY A 30 7.35 4.33 -8.24
N ASP A 31 7.74 4.99 -7.16
CA ASP A 31 8.39 6.31 -7.25
C ASP A 31 9.80 6.26 -7.84
N ALA A 32 10.59 5.25 -7.50
CA ALA A 32 11.92 5.08 -8.05
C ALA A 32 11.86 4.75 -9.55
N THR A 33 10.94 3.89 -9.94
CA THR A 33 10.68 3.54 -11.34
C THR A 33 10.21 4.76 -12.14
N MET A 34 9.23 5.50 -11.62
CA MET A 34 8.72 6.70 -12.28
C MET A 34 9.79 7.80 -12.40
N TYR A 35 10.63 7.96 -11.39
CA TYR A 35 11.75 8.92 -11.41
C TYR A 35 12.68 8.67 -12.58
N VAL A 36 13.12 7.42 -12.76
CA VAL A 36 14.03 7.03 -13.83
C VAL A 36 13.37 7.13 -15.21
N LEU A 37 12.16 6.55 -15.36
CA LEU A 37 11.49 6.48 -16.66
C LEU A 37 11.02 7.85 -17.15
N LEU A 38 10.48 8.67 -16.26
CA LEU A 38 10.05 10.02 -16.60
C LEU A 38 11.23 10.90 -16.94
N GLY A 39 12.32 10.84 -16.14
CA GLY A 39 13.56 11.55 -16.42
C GLY A 39 14.18 11.17 -17.77
N ALA A 40 14.23 9.89 -18.11
CA ALA A 40 14.75 9.42 -19.39
C ALA A 40 13.91 9.90 -20.58
N ARG A 41 12.59 9.99 -20.45
CA ARG A 41 11.70 10.55 -21.47
C ARG A 41 11.92 12.05 -21.67
N VAL A 42 12.15 12.78 -20.58
CA VAL A 42 12.48 14.22 -20.65
C VAL A 42 13.83 14.42 -21.32
N GLU A 43 14.83 13.59 -21.04
CA GLU A 43 16.13 13.59 -21.77
C GLU A 43 15.95 13.31 -23.28
N ALA A 44 14.96 12.50 -23.65
CA ALA A 44 14.62 12.23 -25.04
C ALA A 44 13.83 13.37 -25.73
N GLY A 45 13.52 14.46 -25.01
CA GLY A 45 12.89 15.66 -25.55
C GLY A 45 11.41 15.86 -25.16
N GLU A 46 10.82 14.97 -24.34
CA GLU A 46 9.42 15.08 -23.87
C GLU A 46 9.33 16.04 -22.66
N THR A 47 9.83 17.26 -22.77
CA THR A 47 9.96 18.20 -21.63
C THR A 47 8.63 18.61 -20.99
N GLY A 48 7.54 18.64 -21.77
CA GLY A 48 6.21 18.98 -21.28
C GLY A 48 5.67 18.05 -20.18
N LEU A 49 6.25 16.85 -20.01
CA LEU A 49 5.81 15.86 -19.01
C LEU A 49 6.02 16.32 -17.56
N ILE A 50 6.92 17.25 -17.33
CA ILE A 50 7.29 17.75 -15.99
C ILE A 50 7.05 19.27 -15.82
N GLU A 51 6.18 19.86 -16.66
CA GLU A 51 5.89 21.30 -16.60
C GLU A 51 4.84 21.63 -15.56
N VAL A 52 3.72 20.89 -15.54
CA VAL A 52 2.55 21.20 -14.72
C VAL A 52 2.26 20.00 -13.78
N PRO A 53 2.66 20.08 -12.51
CA PRO A 53 2.31 19.06 -11.53
C PRO A 53 0.82 19.14 -11.18
N THR A 54 0.21 17.99 -10.92
CA THR A 54 -1.19 17.86 -10.51
C THR A 54 -1.34 17.60 -9.00
N SER A 55 -0.21 17.34 -8.30
CA SER A 55 -0.15 17.12 -6.87
C SER A 55 1.16 17.65 -6.27
N GLU A 56 1.20 17.82 -4.95
CA GLU A 56 2.43 18.19 -4.22
C GLU A 56 3.54 17.14 -4.42
N GLU A 57 3.16 15.87 -4.54
CA GLU A 57 4.09 14.77 -4.82
C GLU A 57 4.72 14.90 -6.20
N GLU A 58 3.94 15.17 -7.23
CA GLU A 58 4.44 15.40 -8.58
C GLU A 58 5.33 16.66 -8.64
N GLU A 59 4.95 17.72 -7.92
CA GLU A 59 5.78 18.94 -7.84
C GLU A 59 7.18 18.62 -7.30
N ALA A 60 7.25 17.87 -6.20
CA ALA A 60 8.53 17.46 -5.60
C ALA A 60 9.33 16.54 -6.53
N LEU A 61 8.67 15.58 -7.19
CA LEU A 61 9.30 14.67 -8.15
C LEU A 61 9.86 15.43 -9.36
N PHE A 62 9.06 16.32 -9.95
CA PHE A 62 9.48 17.12 -11.13
C PHE A 62 10.63 18.06 -10.80
N ALA A 63 10.61 18.68 -9.62
CA ALA A 63 11.74 19.51 -9.15
C ALA A 63 13.02 18.69 -9.01
N GLN A 64 12.94 17.45 -8.52
CA GLN A 64 14.09 16.56 -8.39
C GLN A 64 14.62 16.12 -9.75
N ILE A 65 13.74 15.76 -10.70
CA ILE A 65 14.12 15.42 -12.07
C ILE A 65 14.84 16.60 -12.72
N LYS A 66 14.28 17.82 -12.65
CA LYS A 66 14.90 19.04 -13.21
C LYS A 66 16.32 19.30 -12.65
N ARG A 67 16.49 19.10 -11.33
CA ARG A 67 17.82 19.23 -10.69
C ARG A 67 18.82 18.21 -11.22
N ARG A 68 18.42 16.94 -11.34
CA ARG A 68 19.30 15.88 -11.85
C ARG A 68 19.66 16.08 -13.31
N LEU A 69 18.70 16.46 -14.16
CA LEU A 69 18.93 16.79 -15.58
C LEU A 69 19.99 17.89 -15.76
N ALA A 70 19.89 18.94 -14.93
CA ALA A 70 20.84 20.05 -14.98
C ALA A 70 22.25 19.64 -14.50
N ALA A 71 22.34 18.75 -13.50
CA ALA A 71 23.60 18.32 -12.91
C ALA A 71 24.33 17.25 -13.75
N SER A 72 23.60 16.38 -14.43
CA SER A 72 24.16 15.20 -15.10
C SER A 72 23.32 14.81 -16.32
N PRO A 73 23.43 15.52 -17.45
CA PRO A 73 22.73 15.16 -18.68
C PRO A 73 23.05 13.73 -19.13
N GLY A 74 22.04 12.96 -19.57
CA GLY A 74 22.18 11.57 -19.98
C GLY A 74 22.14 10.55 -18.82
N TRP A 75 22.08 11.02 -17.59
CA TRP A 75 22.07 10.15 -16.40
C TRP A 75 20.83 9.25 -16.33
N PHE A 76 19.65 9.77 -16.60
CA PHE A 76 18.41 8.99 -16.56
C PHE A 76 18.36 7.92 -17.64
N THR A 77 18.83 8.23 -18.84
CA THR A 77 18.93 7.27 -19.94
C THR A 77 19.89 6.14 -19.56
N ALA A 78 21.05 6.47 -18.99
CA ALA A 78 22.01 5.47 -18.53
C ALA A 78 21.44 4.58 -17.41
N GLN A 79 20.69 5.15 -16.46
CA GLN A 79 20.01 4.37 -15.42
C GLN A 79 18.96 3.42 -16.03
N ARG A 80 18.06 3.94 -16.88
CA ARG A 80 17.02 3.14 -17.54
C ARG A 80 17.62 1.95 -18.30
N ASP A 81 18.68 2.18 -19.03
CA ASP A 81 19.29 1.16 -19.90
C ASP A 81 20.08 0.10 -19.11
N ALA A 82 20.48 0.42 -17.88
CA ALA A 82 21.16 -0.53 -16.99
C ALA A 82 20.21 -1.39 -16.17
N ILE A 83 18.95 -0.96 -15.97
CA ILE A 83 17.96 -1.68 -15.16
C ILE A 83 17.51 -2.95 -15.88
N ARG A 84 17.72 -4.10 -15.23
CA ARG A 84 17.30 -5.43 -15.70
C ARG A 84 15.89 -5.80 -15.29
N GLY A 85 15.35 -5.15 -14.26
CA GLY A 85 13.99 -5.39 -13.78
C GLY A 85 13.68 -4.67 -12.48
N VAL A 86 12.39 -4.69 -12.15
CA VAL A 86 11.81 -4.06 -10.96
C VAL A 86 10.99 -5.07 -10.19
N SER A 87 11.04 -5.04 -8.86
CA SER A 87 10.05 -5.68 -8.00
C SER A 87 9.28 -4.60 -7.22
N GLU A 88 7.93 -4.68 -7.25
CA GLU A 88 7.04 -3.67 -6.69
C GLU A 88 6.24 -4.23 -5.52
N GLU A 89 6.27 -3.53 -4.37
CA GLU A 89 5.69 -3.96 -3.11
C GLU A 89 4.19 -3.67 -3.00
N THR A 90 3.70 -2.55 -3.55
CA THR A 90 2.38 -2.05 -3.17
C THR A 90 1.44 -1.86 -4.36
N THR A 91 0.13 -1.92 -4.09
CA THR A 91 -0.95 -1.81 -5.08
C THR A 91 -0.81 -0.59 -5.99
N THR A 92 -0.45 0.57 -5.44
CA THR A 92 -0.34 1.81 -6.23
C THR A 92 0.80 1.75 -7.25
N GLY A 93 1.98 1.26 -6.82
CA GLY A 93 3.10 1.07 -7.75
C GLY A 93 2.79 0.04 -8.82
N VAL A 94 2.11 -1.04 -8.46
CA VAL A 94 1.62 -2.05 -9.41
C VAL A 94 0.69 -1.44 -10.46
N HIS A 95 -0.25 -0.58 -10.08
CA HIS A 95 -1.12 0.13 -11.03
C HIS A 95 -0.32 1.02 -11.99
N ARG A 96 0.69 1.73 -11.48
CA ARG A 96 1.60 2.54 -12.32
C ARG A 96 2.38 1.68 -13.31
N LEU A 97 2.87 0.52 -12.89
CA LEU A 97 3.58 -0.42 -13.77
C LEU A 97 2.66 -0.97 -14.88
N TYR A 98 1.42 -1.35 -14.54
CA TYR A 98 0.44 -1.77 -15.54
C TYR A 98 0.08 -0.66 -16.53
N ASP A 99 -0.06 0.60 -16.09
CA ASP A 99 -0.29 1.74 -16.98
C ASP A 99 0.91 1.96 -17.92
N LEU A 100 2.12 1.93 -17.38
CA LEU A 100 3.34 2.03 -18.20
C LEU A 100 3.42 0.90 -19.24
N HIS A 101 3.12 -0.33 -18.83
CA HIS A 101 3.12 -1.49 -19.74
C HIS A 101 2.07 -1.33 -20.84
N LYS A 102 0.83 -0.99 -20.49
CA LYS A 102 -0.28 -0.77 -21.43
C LYS A 102 0.05 0.32 -22.46
N ARG A 103 0.81 1.32 -22.08
CA ARG A 103 1.26 2.43 -22.93
C ARG A 103 2.54 2.13 -23.70
N GLY A 104 3.15 0.94 -23.55
CA GLY A 104 4.42 0.58 -24.17
C GLY A 104 5.63 1.36 -23.62
N LEU A 105 5.54 1.86 -22.40
CA LEU A 105 6.56 2.71 -21.77
C LEU A 105 7.37 2.00 -20.68
N LEU A 106 7.10 0.73 -20.41
CA LEU A 106 7.86 -0.11 -19.48
C LEU A 106 8.94 -0.89 -20.27
N PRO A 107 10.23 -0.53 -20.16
CA PRO A 107 11.27 -1.09 -21.03
C PRO A 107 11.91 -2.38 -20.48
N PHE A 108 11.52 -2.83 -19.30
CA PHE A 108 12.08 -3.99 -18.59
C PHE A 108 10.97 -4.81 -17.92
N PRO A 109 11.23 -6.07 -17.52
CA PRO A 109 10.28 -6.86 -16.75
C PRO A 109 10.11 -6.30 -15.34
N ALA A 110 8.89 -6.39 -14.83
CA ALA A 110 8.56 -6.04 -13.45
C ALA A 110 7.82 -7.20 -12.77
N ILE A 111 8.19 -7.55 -11.54
CA ILE A 111 7.44 -8.50 -10.72
C ILE A 111 6.56 -7.74 -9.73
N ASN A 112 5.26 -7.95 -9.86
CA ASN A 112 4.24 -7.51 -8.93
C ASN A 112 4.27 -8.42 -7.69
N VAL A 113 4.99 -7.99 -6.66
CA VAL A 113 5.07 -8.70 -5.38
C VAL A 113 3.79 -8.51 -4.56
N ASN A 114 3.11 -7.37 -4.70
CA ASN A 114 1.86 -7.12 -3.97
C ASN A 114 0.83 -8.23 -4.15
N ASP A 115 0.71 -8.79 -5.34
CA ASP A 115 -0.29 -9.82 -5.65
C ASP A 115 0.21 -11.25 -5.42
N SER A 116 1.43 -11.44 -4.93
CA SER A 116 1.85 -12.71 -4.33
C SER A 116 0.94 -13.02 -3.14
N VAL A 117 0.48 -14.27 -3.01
CA VAL A 117 -0.48 -14.62 -1.97
C VAL A 117 0.11 -14.45 -0.58
N THR A 118 1.38 -14.84 -0.41
CA THR A 118 2.11 -14.68 0.86
C THR A 118 2.47 -13.21 1.17
N LYS A 119 2.21 -12.28 0.25
CA LYS A 119 2.24 -10.84 0.52
C LYS A 119 0.83 -10.31 0.77
N SER A 120 -0.05 -10.31 -0.21
CA SER A 120 -1.36 -9.64 -0.13
C SER A 120 -2.26 -10.20 0.98
N LYS A 121 -2.29 -11.51 1.16
CA LYS A 121 -3.13 -12.17 2.18
C LYS A 121 -2.51 -12.17 3.57
N PHE A 122 -1.25 -11.74 3.70
CA PHE A 122 -0.51 -11.68 4.96
C PHE A 122 -0.26 -10.24 5.39
N ASP A 123 0.54 -9.49 4.67
CA ASP A 123 0.89 -8.10 4.94
C ASP A 123 -0.37 -7.22 4.97
N ASN A 124 -1.10 -7.12 3.86
CA ASN A 124 -2.25 -6.24 3.77
C ASN A 124 -3.36 -6.62 4.76
N LYS A 125 -3.53 -7.90 5.07
CA LYS A 125 -4.57 -8.38 5.97
C LYS A 125 -4.11 -8.46 7.43
N TYR A 126 -3.11 -9.27 7.71
CA TYR A 126 -2.65 -9.50 9.10
C TYR A 126 -1.82 -8.34 9.62
N GLY A 127 -1.02 -7.68 8.77
CA GLY A 127 -0.30 -6.47 9.13
C GLY A 127 -1.23 -5.35 9.58
N CYS A 128 -2.28 -5.07 8.81
CA CYS A 128 -3.31 -4.09 9.20
C CYS A 128 -4.12 -4.54 10.41
N LYS A 129 -4.38 -5.85 10.57
CA LYS A 129 -5.05 -6.39 11.74
C LYS A 129 -4.28 -6.11 13.03
N GLU A 130 -2.96 -6.20 13.02
CA GLU A 130 -2.13 -5.89 14.18
C GLU A 130 -1.94 -4.38 14.38
N SER A 131 -1.63 -3.64 13.33
CA SER A 131 -1.15 -2.26 13.42
C SER A 131 -2.25 -1.20 13.55
N LEU A 132 -3.49 -1.44 13.08
CA LEU A 132 -4.55 -0.43 13.09
C LEU A 132 -4.92 0.00 14.51
N VAL A 133 -5.35 -0.96 15.34
CA VAL A 133 -5.79 -0.65 16.71
C VAL A 133 -4.62 -0.19 17.58
N ASP A 134 -3.40 -0.68 17.32
CA ASP A 134 -2.19 -0.18 17.97
C ASP A 134 -2.00 1.31 17.67
N GLY A 135 -2.11 1.74 16.40
CA GLY A 135 -2.01 3.15 16.03
C GLY A 135 -3.08 4.03 16.68
N ILE A 136 -4.35 3.60 16.63
CA ILE A 136 -5.44 4.37 17.25
C ILE A 136 -5.24 4.50 18.77
N ARG A 137 -4.87 3.43 19.46
CA ARG A 137 -4.65 3.45 20.91
C ARG A 137 -3.49 4.34 21.31
N ARG A 138 -2.36 4.24 20.62
CA ARG A 138 -1.20 5.11 20.89
C ARG A 138 -1.52 6.57 20.61
N ALA A 139 -2.33 6.84 19.59
CA ALA A 139 -2.73 8.19 19.22
C ALA A 139 -3.67 8.81 20.25
N THR A 140 -4.68 8.07 20.72
CA THR A 140 -5.85 8.68 21.37
C THR A 140 -6.15 8.19 22.77
N ASP A 141 -5.54 7.11 23.23
CA ASP A 141 -5.88 6.42 24.51
C ASP A 141 -7.39 6.04 24.59
N THR A 142 -8.06 5.86 23.45
CA THR A 142 -9.50 5.61 23.38
C THR A 142 -9.80 4.14 23.61
N MET A 143 -10.78 3.85 24.50
CA MET A 143 -11.33 2.52 24.65
C MET A 143 -12.12 2.13 23.39
N MET A 144 -11.73 1.05 22.72
CA MET A 144 -12.40 0.57 21.50
C MET A 144 -13.75 -0.09 21.76
N ALA A 145 -13.87 -0.79 22.91
CA ALA A 145 -15.07 -1.54 23.23
C ALA A 145 -16.32 -0.64 23.26
N GLY A 146 -17.38 -1.08 22.55
CA GLY A 146 -18.63 -0.35 22.45
C GLY A 146 -18.66 0.81 21.46
N LYS A 147 -17.52 1.27 20.94
CA LYS A 147 -17.46 2.31 19.90
C LYS A 147 -18.05 1.81 18.59
N VAL A 148 -18.71 2.69 17.85
CA VAL A 148 -19.12 2.43 16.46
C VAL A 148 -17.97 2.83 15.57
N ALA A 149 -17.41 1.87 14.85
CA ALA A 149 -16.32 2.10 13.92
C ALA A 149 -16.75 1.80 12.47
N VAL A 150 -16.46 2.70 11.55
CA VAL A 150 -16.72 2.54 10.12
C VAL A 150 -15.39 2.28 9.41
N VAL A 151 -15.31 1.17 8.69
CA VAL A 151 -14.21 0.83 7.80
C VAL A 151 -14.66 1.04 6.37
N CYS A 152 -14.03 2.00 5.69
CA CYS A 152 -14.32 2.29 4.29
C CYS A 152 -13.46 1.41 3.40
N GLY A 153 -14.07 0.39 2.79
CA GLY A 153 -13.45 -0.63 1.97
C GLY A 153 -13.36 -2.00 2.68
N TYR A 154 -13.50 -3.10 1.90
CA TYR A 154 -13.40 -4.48 2.40
C TYR A 154 -12.51 -5.37 1.52
N GLY A 155 -11.47 -4.77 0.90
CA GLY A 155 -10.33 -5.48 0.34
C GLY A 155 -9.47 -6.12 1.45
N ASP A 156 -8.26 -6.57 1.16
CA ASP A 156 -7.41 -7.25 2.16
C ASP A 156 -7.11 -6.34 3.37
N VAL A 157 -6.81 -5.06 3.13
CA VAL A 157 -6.60 -4.04 4.19
C VAL A 157 -7.87 -3.85 5.02
N GLY A 158 -9.02 -3.69 4.36
CA GLY A 158 -10.31 -3.52 5.04
C GLY A 158 -10.71 -4.73 5.88
N LYS A 159 -10.49 -5.95 5.39
CA LYS A 159 -10.72 -7.20 6.14
C LYS A 159 -9.89 -7.28 7.40
N GLY A 160 -8.60 -6.97 7.29
CA GLY A 160 -7.70 -6.89 8.44
C GLY A 160 -8.15 -5.84 9.45
N SER A 161 -8.46 -4.63 8.96
CA SER A 161 -8.90 -3.49 9.77
C SER A 161 -10.22 -3.75 10.51
N ALA A 162 -11.22 -4.28 9.83
CA ALA A 162 -12.51 -4.62 10.42
C ALA A 162 -12.36 -5.72 11.48
N ALA A 163 -11.56 -6.75 11.22
CA ALA A 163 -11.26 -7.82 12.18
C ALA A 163 -10.52 -7.29 13.41
N SER A 164 -9.58 -6.34 13.25
CA SER A 164 -8.86 -5.67 14.33
C SER A 164 -9.80 -4.94 15.28
N LEU A 165 -10.63 -4.06 14.73
CA LEU A 165 -11.60 -3.27 15.50
C LEU A 165 -12.63 -4.14 16.20
N ARG A 166 -13.18 -5.16 15.50
CA ARG A 166 -14.11 -6.13 16.09
C ARG A 166 -13.44 -6.93 17.22
N GLY A 167 -12.20 -7.37 17.02
CA GLY A 167 -11.41 -8.06 18.05
C GLY A 167 -11.15 -7.20 19.29
N ALA A 168 -11.08 -5.89 19.14
CA ALA A 168 -10.96 -4.94 20.23
C ALA A 168 -12.31 -4.55 20.89
N GLY A 169 -13.44 -5.14 20.43
CA GLY A 169 -14.78 -4.94 20.99
C GLY A 169 -15.57 -3.79 20.37
N ALA A 170 -15.12 -3.20 19.27
CA ALA A 170 -15.89 -2.21 18.54
C ALA A 170 -17.07 -2.83 17.78
N ARG A 171 -18.13 -2.05 17.59
CA ARG A 171 -19.24 -2.35 16.70
C ARG A 171 -18.89 -1.84 15.29
N VAL A 172 -18.44 -2.76 14.44
CA VAL A 172 -17.88 -2.41 13.13
C VAL A 172 -18.95 -2.41 12.06
N LYS A 173 -18.98 -1.34 11.27
CA LYS A 173 -19.71 -1.21 10.01
C LYS A 173 -18.74 -1.06 8.86
N VAL A 174 -19.14 -1.46 7.67
CA VAL A 174 -18.30 -1.45 6.48
C VAL A 174 -19.00 -0.68 5.37
N THR A 175 -18.27 0.14 4.63
CA THR A 175 -18.75 0.69 3.35
C THR A 175 -17.96 0.05 2.21
N GLU A 176 -18.61 -0.30 1.09
CA GLU A 176 -17.95 -1.00 0.00
C GLU A 176 -18.65 -0.72 -1.33
N VAL A 177 -17.87 -0.64 -2.40
CA VAL A 177 -18.38 -0.43 -3.77
C VAL A 177 -18.37 -1.72 -4.59
N ASP A 178 -17.46 -2.65 -4.27
CA ASP A 178 -17.38 -3.95 -4.92
C ASP A 178 -18.45 -4.92 -4.33
N PRO A 179 -19.40 -5.41 -5.15
CA PRO A 179 -20.47 -6.28 -4.65
C PRO A 179 -19.96 -7.62 -4.08
N ILE A 180 -18.81 -8.11 -4.54
CA ILE A 180 -18.23 -9.35 -4.02
C ILE A 180 -17.64 -9.10 -2.63
N CYS A 181 -16.88 -8.03 -2.47
CA CYS A 181 -16.32 -7.64 -1.17
C CYS A 181 -17.44 -7.27 -0.18
N ALA A 182 -18.49 -6.58 -0.62
CA ALA A 182 -19.66 -6.26 0.20
C ALA A 182 -20.38 -7.54 0.69
N LEU A 183 -20.57 -8.52 -0.21
CA LEU A 183 -21.15 -9.82 0.15
C LEU A 183 -20.27 -10.57 1.15
N GLN A 184 -18.95 -10.56 0.97
CA GLN A 184 -18.01 -11.16 1.93
C GLN A 184 -18.10 -10.48 3.30
N ALA A 185 -18.16 -9.14 3.34
CA ALA A 185 -18.33 -8.41 4.61
C ALA A 185 -19.61 -8.81 5.34
N ALA A 186 -20.72 -8.95 4.62
CA ALA A 186 -22.00 -9.39 5.19
C ALA A 186 -21.93 -10.85 5.71
N MET A 187 -21.26 -11.75 4.97
CA MET A 187 -21.07 -13.15 5.40
C MET A 187 -20.13 -13.24 6.62
N ASP A 188 -19.15 -12.34 6.73
CA ASP A 188 -18.28 -12.23 7.90
C ASP A 188 -18.97 -11.59 9.12
N GLY A 189 -20.26 -11.22 8.99
CA GLY A 189 -21.09 -10.68 10.05
C GLY A 189 -20.95 -9.19 10.30
N PHE A 190 -20.50 -8.43 9.30
CA PHE A 190 -20.50 -6.97 9.37
C PHE A 190 -21.74 -6.38 8.72
N GLU A 191 -22.21 -5.27 9.26
CA GLU A 191 -23.24 -4.46 8.63
C GLU A 191 -22.62 -3.63 7.52
N VAL A 192 -23.07 -3.82 6.28
CA VAL A 192 -22.62 -3.04 5.12
C VAL A 192 -23.60 -1.89 4.92
N VAL A 193 -23.08 -0.67 4.92
CA VAL A 193 -23.88 0.59 4.97
C VAL A 193 -23.34 1.62 3.99
N LEU A 194 -24.12 2.68 3.75
CA LEU A 194 -23.59 3.91 3.14
C LEU A 194 -22.92 4.76 4.23
N LEU A 195 -21.86 5.47 3.87
CA LEU A 195 -21.15 6.35 4.80
C LEU A 195 -22.08 7.44 5.34
N GLU A 196 -22.91 8.00 4.49
CA GLU A 196 -23.88 9.05 4.78
C GLU A 196 -24.89 8.62 5.86
N ASP A 197 -25.28 7.35 5.92
CA ASP A 197 -26.25 6.85 6.88
C ASP A 197 -25.69 6.74 8.32
N VAL A 198 -24.37 6.75 8.47
CA VAL A 198 -23.70 6.47 9.75
C VAL A 198 -22.75 7.56 10.21
N VAL A 199 -22.47 8.53 9.36
CA VAL A 199 -21.48 9.60 9.61
C VAL A 199 -21.77 10.37 10.90
N SER A 200 -23.04 10.66 11.21
CA SER A 200 -23.43 11.40 12.42
C SER A 200 -23.46 10.57 13.70
N THR A 201 -23.33 9.24 13.60
CA THR A 201 -23.48 8.33 14.74
C THR A 201 -22.20 7.54 15.09
N ALA A 202 -21.29 7.40 14.14
CA ALA A 202 -20.06 6.67 14.37
C ALA A 202 -19.01 7.47 15.13
N ASP A 203 -18.13 6.75 15.83
CA ASP A 203 -17.07 7.31 16.67
C ASP A 203 -15.70 7.28 15.99
N ILE A 204 -15.47 6.29 15.11
CA ILE A 204 -14.18 6.04 14.46
C ILE A 204 -14.40 5.79 12.98
N PHE A 205 -13.61 6.44 12.14
CA PHE A 205 -13.64 6.28 10.67
C PHE A 205 -12.24 5.92 10.18
N VAL A 206 -12.13 4.83 9.42
CA VAL A 206 -10.86 4.35 8.86
C VAL A 206 -11.02 4.09 7.37
N THR A 207 -10.21 4.74 6.56
CA THR A 207 -10.18 4.51 5.10
C THR A 207 -9.12 3.44 4.75
N THR A 208 -9.46 2.58 3.78
CA THR A 208 -8.69 1.38 3.42
C THR A 208 -8.74 1.04 1.93
N THR A 209 -9.10 2.01 1.08
CA THR A 209 -9.53 1.74 -0.30
C THR A 209 -8.44 1.92 -1.36
N GLY A 210 -7.41 2.72 -1.07
CA GLY A 210 -6.46 3.19 -2.08
C GLY A 210 -7.07 4.15 -3.13
N ASN A 211 -8.30 4.63 -2.88
CA ASN A 211 -8.99 5.59 -3.74
C ASN A 211 -8.76 7.03 -3.21
N ARG A 212 -9.43 8.01 -3.77
CA ARG A 212 -9.35 9.41 -3.34
C ARG A 212 -10.70 9.91 -2.83
N ASP A 213 -10.67 10.91 -1.94
CA ASP A 213 -11.84 11.63 -1.44
C ASP A 213 -12.97 10.70 -0.92
N VAL A 214 -12.61 9.60 -0.26
CA VAL A 214 -13.54 8.65 0.35
C VAL A 214 -14.26 9.32 1.52
N ILE A 215 -13.50 10.01 2.39
CA ILE A 215 -14.05 10.89 3.42
C ILE A 215 -13.87 12.34 2.96
N ARG A 216 -14.97 12.97 2.61
CA ARG A 216 -15.01 14.35 2.13
C ARG A 216 -15.32 15.34 3.24
N ILE A 217 -15.15 16.63 2.96
CA ILE A 217 -15.44 17.71 3.91
C ILE A 217 -16.88 17.70 4.39
N GLU A 218 -17.84 17.33 3.52
CA GLU A 218 -19.26 17.21 3.88
C GLU A 218 -19.46 16.18 4.98
N HIS A 219 -18.81 15.01 4.86
CA HIS A 219 -18.87 13.96 5.87
C HIS A 219 -18.28 14.46 7.20
N MET A 220 -17.11 15.11 7.17
CA MET A 220 -16.45 15.60 8.38
C MET A 220 -17.27 16.66 9.13
N ARG A 221 -18.08 17.45 8.43
CA ARG A 221 -19.01 18.42 9.03
C ARG A 221 -20.15 17.78 9.81
N GLU A 222 -20.56 16.59 9.41
CA GLU A 222 -21.68 15.84 10.01
C GLU A 222 -21.23 14.85 11.09
N MET A 223 -19.92 14.62 11.25
CA MET A 223 -19.38 13.71 12.26
C MET A 223 -19.69 14.18 13.68
N LYS A 224 -19.75 13.25 14.59
CA LYS A 224 -19.87 13.55 16.05
C LYS A 224 -18.68 14.38 16.52
N ASP A 225 -18.90 15.18 17.57
CA ASP A 225 -17.79 15.82 18.28
C ASP A 225 -16.82 14.76 18.78
N MET A 226 -15.53 15.00 18.57
CA MET A 226 -14.41 14.10 18.91
C MET A 226 -14.40 12.79 18.12
N ALA A 227 -15.03 12.71 16.94
CA ALA A 227 -14.87 11.57 16.07
C ALA A 227 -13.40 11.41 15.64
N ILE A 228 -12.91 10.17 15.63
CA ILE A 228 -11.54 9.82 15.21
C ILE A 228 -11.56 9.49 13.73
N VAL A 229 -10.71 10.14 12.96
CA VAL A 229 -10.58 9.95 11.50
C VAL A 229 -9.14 9.58 11.16
N GLY A 230 -8.96 8.47 10.49
CA GLY A 230 -7.62 8.00 10.11
C GLY A 230 -7.63 7.19 8.82
N ASN A 231 -6.47 7.12 8.19
CA ASN A 231 -6.23 6.37 6.99
C ASN A 231 -5.20 5.26 7.23
N ILE A 232 -5.43 4.10 6.63
CA ILE A 232 -4.47 3.00 6.60
C ILE A 232 -4.25 2.51 5.15
N GLY A 233 -4.84 3.21 4.16
CA GLY A 233 -4.51 3.06 2.76
C GLY A 233 -3.19 3.73 2.42
N HIS A 234 -2.64 3.45 1.25
CA HIS A 234 -1.25 3.82 0.91
C HIS A 234 -0.99 5.33 0.88
N PHE A 235 -1.91 6.13 0.32
CA PHE A 235 -1.74 7.59 0.18
C PHE A 235 -2.67 8.38 1.10
N ASP A 236 -2.31 9.64 1.32
CA ASP A 236 -3.01 10.60 2.16
C ASP A 236 -4.25 11.25 1.51
N ASN A 237 -4.61 10.86 0.30
CA ASN A 237 -5.70 11.44 -0.48
C ASN A 237 -7.07 10.76 -0.29
N GLU A 238 -7.15 9.71 0.51
CA GLU A 238 -8.44 9.06 0.84
C GLU A 238 -9.32 9.95 1.72
N ILE A 239 -8.71 10.78 2.55
CA ILE A 239 -9.39 11.80 3.35
C ILE A 239 -9.10 13.16 2.71
N GLN A 240 -10.14 13.96 2.48
CA GLN A 240 -10.02 15.27 1.83
C GLN A 240 -9.40 16.31 2.78
N VAL A 241 -8.16 16.06 3.21
CA VAL A 241 -7.43 16.91 4.18
C VAL A 241 -7.17 18.31 3.61
N ALA A 242 -6.94 18.44 2.30
CA ALA A 242 -6.73 19.73 1.65
C ALA A 242 -7.89 20.71 1.88
N ALA A 243 -9.12 20.21 2.02
CA ALA A 243 -10.28 21.02 2.32
C ALA A 243 -10.31 21.56 3.77
N LEU A 244 -9.49 21.02 4.65
CA LEU A 244 -9.36 21.45 6.05
C LEU A 244 -8.36 22.59 6.25
N LYS A 245 -7.63 23.01 5.22
CA LYS A 245 -6.53 24.00 5.26
C LYS A 245 -6.89 25.31 5.99
N ASN A 246 -8.15 25.74 5.86
CA ASN A 246 -8.65 26.99 6.46
C ASN A 246 -9.42 26.78 7.78
N HIS A 247 -9.43 25.57 8.32
CA HIS A 247 -10.04 25.27 9.61
C HIS A 247 -9.05 25.53 10.74
N LYS A 248 -9.53 25.62 11.96
CA LYS A 248 -8.64 25.75 13.11
C LYS A 248 -8.10 24.38 13.50
N TRP A 249 -6.79 24.25 13.41
CA TRP A 249 -6.01 23.08 13.82
C TRP A 249 -5.39 23.32 15.18
N THR A 250 -5.50 22.33 16.06
CA THR A 250 -4.80 22.30 17.34
C THR A 250 -4.03 20.99 17.41
N ASN A 251 -2.70 21.05 17.34
CA ASN A 251 -1.87 19.87 17.53
C ASN A 251 -1.94 19.45 18.99
N VAL A 252 -2.46 18.26 19.25
CA VAL A 252 -2.62 17.69 20.60
C VAL A 252 -1.32 17.01 21.04
N LYS A 253 -0.73 16.27 20.14
CA LYS A 253 0.60 15.66 20.24
C LYS A 253 1.07 15.27 18.84
N ASP A 254 2.29 14.78 18.72
CA ASP A 254 2.85 14.35 17.43
C ASP A 254 1.87 13.41 16.68
N GLN A 255 1.60 13.75 15.41
CA GLN A 255 0.70 13.03 14.51
C GLN A 255 -0.77 12.93 14.97
N VAL A 256 -1.22 13.83 15.87
CA VAL A 256 -2.61 13.88 16.35
C VAL A 256 -3.10 15.30 16.39
N ASP A 257 -4.03 15.64 15.52
CA ASP A 257 -4.57 16.97 15.36
C ASP A 257 -6.06 17.02 15.67
N LEU A 258 -6.47 18.02 16.42
CA LEU A 258 -7.88 18.36 16.64
C LEU A 258 -8.27 19.48 15.70
N ILE A 259 -9.32 19.26 14.91
CA ILE A 259 -9.78 20.19 13.89
C ILE A 259 -11.20 20.63 14.21
N GLU A 260 -11.41 21.94 14.34
CA GLU A 260 -12.73 22.53 14.61
C GLU A 260 -13.49 22.74 13.32
N MET A 261 -14.69 22.15 13.20
CA MET A 261 -15.60 22.32 12.06
C MET A 261 -16.48 23.58 12.25
N PRO A 262 -16.95 24.19 11.15
CA PRO A 262 -17.86 25.34 11.23
C PRO A 262 -19.19 25.04 11.96
N SER A 263 -19.60 23.78 11.99
CA SER A 263 -20.76 23.26 12.74
C SER A 263 -20.57 23.26 14.26
N GLY A 264 -19.32 23.49 14.73
CA GLY A 264 -18.96 23.47 16.16
C GLY A 264 -18.49 22.11 16.68
N ASN A 265 -18.65 21.03 15.92
CA ASN A 265 -18.02 19.74 16.24
C ASN A 265 -16.52 19.78 15.96
N ARG A 266 -15.78 18.91 16.62
CA ARG A 266 -14.33 18.74 16.45
C ARG A 266 -14.07 17.31 16.00
N ILE A 267 -13.10 17.13 15.14
CA ILE A 267 -12.62 15.80 14.75
C ILE A 267 -11.16 15.62 15.19
N ILE A 268 -10.78 14.39 15.50
CA ILE A 268 -9.40 14.00 15.77
C ILE A 268 -8.87 13.37 14.48
N LEU A 269 -8.00 14.08 13.76
CA LEU A 269 -7.35 13.58 12.56
C LEU A 269 -6.01 12.95 12.93
N LEU A 270 -5.81 11.70 12.53
CA LEU A 270 -4.59 10.95 12.78
C LEU A 270 -3.62 11.06 11.60
N SER A 271 -2.34 11.30 11.91
CA SER A 271 -1.22 11.38 10.95
C SER A 271 -1.49 12.33 9.77
N GLU A 272 -2.29 13.37 9.97
CA GLU A 272 -2.68 14.32 8.91
C GLU A 272 -3.33 13.62 7.68
N GLY A 273 -4.00 12.48 7.87
CA GLY A 273 -4.59 11.67 6.80
C GLY A 273 -3.62 10.68 6.14
N ARG A 274 -2.34 10.68 6.52
CA ARG A 274 -1.36 9.65 6.08
C ARG A 274 -1.59 8.33 6.83
N LEU A 275 -0.77 7.30 6.53
CA LEU A 275 -0.86 5.99 7.17
C LEU A 275 -0.70 6.10 8.70
N LEU A 276 -1.81 5.95 9.41
CA LEU A 276 -1.83 6.07 10.88
C LEU A 276 -1.01 4.96 11.58
N ASN A 277 -0.91 3.79 10.99
CA ASN A 277 -0.13 2.69 11.54
C ASN A 277 1.39 2.94 11.49
N LEU A 278 1.85 3.82 10.63
CA LEU A 278 3.24 4.29 10.57
C LEU A 278 3.42 5.57 11.39
N GLY A 279 2.56 6.57 11.19
CA GLY A 279 2.68 7.85 11.87
C GLY A 279 2.37 7.78 13.37
N ASN A 280 1.41 6.95 13.78
CA ASN A 280 1.00 6.84 15.18
C ASN A 280 1.49 5.56 15.89
N ALA A 281 2.11 4.62 15.16
CA ALA A 281 2.63 3.37 15.71
C ALA A 281 3.94 2.97 15.03
N THR A 282 4.26 1.69 15.04
CA THR A 282 5.52 1.14 14.52
C THR A 282 5.36 0.36 13.20
N GLY A 283 4.19 0.49 12.57
CA GLY A 283 3.86 -0.23 11.34
C GLY A 283 3.52 -1.70 11.56
N HIS A 284 3.64 -2.49 10.50
CA HIS A 284 3.34 -3.92 10.55
C HIS A 284 4.40 -4.71 11.32
N PRO A 285 4.01 -5.83 11.99
CA PRO A 285 4.96 -6.66 12.73
C PRO A 285 6.03 -7.27 11.83
N SER A 286 7.25 -7.41 12.36
CA SER A 286 8.41 -7.95 11.62
C SER A 286 8.17 -9.32 10.99
N PHE A 287 7.38 -10.19 11.63
CA PHE A 287 7.07 -11.52 11.09
C PHE A 287 6.27 -11.44 9.79
N VAL A 288 5.27 -10.56 9.74
CA VAL A 288 4.46 -10.32 8.53
C VAL A 288 5.32 -9.68 7.44
N MET A 289 6.11 -8.65 7.79
CA MET A 289 7.02 -8.00 6.85
C MET A 289 8.11 -8.93 6.33
N SER A 290 8.52 -9.93 7.12
CA SER A 290 9.45 -10.97 6.65
C SER A 290 8.90 -11.75 5.47
N ALA A 291 7.59 -12.02 5.42
CA ALA A 291 6.98 -12.66 4.25
C ALA A 291 7.05 -11.76 3.00
N SER A 292 6.70 -10.47 3.14
CA SER A 292 6.80 -9.48 2.05
C SER A 292 8.23 -9.34 1.54
N PHE A 293 9.19 -9.13 2.43
CA PHE A 293 10.59 -8.98 2.04
C PHE A 293 11.21 -10.25 1.46
N THR A 294 10.77 -11.43 1.89
CA THR A 294 11.19 -12.69 1.26
C THR A 294 10.65 -12.80 -0.17
N ASN A 295 9.41 -12.37 -0.42
CA ASN A 295 8.88 -12.25 -1.79
C ASN A 295 9.73 -11.30 -2.64
N GLN A 296 10.10 -10.13 -2.10
CA GLN A 296 10.95 -9.15 -2.79
C GLN A 296 12.31 -9.75 -3.15
N VAL A 297 12.97 -10.40 -2.19
CA VAL A 297 14.27 -11.06 -2.41
C VAL A 297 14.17 -12.13 -3.49
N LEU A 298 13.14 -12.97 -3.44
CA LEU A 298 12.94 -14.02 -4.46
C LEU A 298 12.61 -13.43 -5.82
N ALA A 299 11.84 -12.33 -5.89
CA ALA A 299 11.56 -11.62 -7.12
C ALA A 299 12.83 -11.01 -7.75
N GLN A 300 13.70 -10.41 -6.92
CA GLN A 300 14.98 -9.86 -7.38
C GLN A 300 15.90 -11.00 -7.89
N ILE A 301 15.97 -12.13 -7.19
CA ILE A 301 16.77 -13.30 -7.63
C ILE A 301 16.20 -13.85 -8.95
N GLU A 302 14.89 -14.00 -9.07
CA GLU A 302 14.23 -14.48 -10.30
C GLU A 302 14.56 -13.59 -11.50
N LEU A 303 14.41 -12.28 -11.35
CA LEU A 303 14.75 -11.31 -12.40
C LEU A 303 16.25 -11.30 -12.74
N TRP A 304 17.11 -11.50 -11.72
CA TRP A 304 18.55 -11.52 -11.95
C TRP A 304 19.02 -12.78 -12.68
N VAL A 305 18.52 -13.95 -12.26
CA VAL A 305 18.97 -15.24 -12.78
C VAL A 305 18.27 -15.60 -14.09
N ARG A 306 16.99 -15.25 -14.22
CA ARG A 306 16.13 -15.63 -15.34
C ARG A 306 15.54 -14.44 -16.09
N GLY A 307 16.11 -13.24 -15.94
CA GLY A 307 15.60 -12.03 -16.58
C GLY A 307 15.44 -12.16 -18.10
N ASP A 308 16.28 -12.94 -18.73
CA ASP A 308 16.23 -13.17 -20.20
C ASP A 308 15.00 -14.01 -20.65
N ASP A 309 14.34 -14.71 -19.70
CA ASP A 309 13.10 -15.44 -19.96
C ASP A 309 11.86 -14.51 -19.95
N TYR A 310 12.01 -13.27 -19.47
CA TYR A 310 10.94 -12.29 -19.33
C TYR A 310 11.04 -11.17 -20.38
N GLN A 311 9.98 -10.95 -21.12
CA GLN A 311 9.85 -9.75 -21.96
C GLN A 311 9.46 -8.54 -21.10
N PRO A 312 9.64 -7.29 -21.56
CA PRO A 312 9.09 -6.11 -20.91
C PRO A 312 7.60 -6.28 -20.59
N GLY A 313 7.22 -6.20 -19.31
CA GLY A 313 5.86 -6.45 -18.85
C GLY A 313 5.77 -6.61 -17.35
N VAL A 314 4.55 -6.81 -16.85
CA VAL A 314 4.27 -7.00 -15.42
C VAL A 314 3.88 -8.44 -15.16
N TYR A 315 4.59 -9.10 -14.26
CA TYR A 315 4.44 -10.52 -13.92
C TYR A 315 4.14 -10.67 -12.43
N ILE A 316 3.50 -11.77 -12.05
CA ILE A 316 3.34 -12.17 -10.65
C ILE A 316 4.44 -13.17 -10.33
N LEU A 317 4.90 -13.17 -9.08
CA LEU A 317 5.90 -14.15 -8.62
C LEU A 317 5.40 -15.57 -8.87
N PRO A 318 6.20 -16.46 -9.50
CA PRO A 318 5.81 -17.84 -9.76
C PRO A 318 5.31 -18.56 -8.50
N LYS A 319 4.24 -19.36 -8.63
CA LYS A 319 3.56 -20.02 -7.50
C LYS A 319 4.50 -20.85 -6.64
N HIS A 320 5.48 -21.54 -7.20
CA HIS A 320 6.45 -22.31 -6.44
C HIS A 320 7.36 -21.46 -5.54
N LEU A 321 7.61 -20.20 -5.93
CA LEU A 321 8.35 -19.24 -5.11
C LEU A 321 7.45 -18.64 -4.02
N ASP A 322 6.19 -18.35 -4.33
CA ASP A 322 5.19 -17.91 -3.34
C ASP A 322 5.00 -18.98 -2.23
N GLU A 323 4.87 -20.27 -2.62
CA GLU A 323 4.84 -21.38 -1.64
C GLU A 323 6.17 -21.52 -0.86
N LYS A 324 7.32 -21.24 -1.49
CA LYS A 324 8.62 -21.26 -0.80
C LYS A 324 8.68 -20.21 0.30
N VAL A 325 8.13 -19.00 0.07
CA VAL A 325 7.99 -17.98 1.11
C VAL A 325 7.23 -18.53 2.32
N ALA A 326 6.07 -19.13 2.09
CA ALA A 326 5.29 -19.73 3.18
C ALA A 326 6.10 -20.80 3.95
N ARG A 327 6.72 -21.72 3.24
CA ARG A 327 7.52 -22.81 3.85
C ARG A 327 8.64 -22.28 4.74
N LEU A 328 9.35 -21.22 4.34
CA LEU A 328 10.42 -20.60 5.12
C LEU A 328 9.94 -20.02 6.46
N HIS A 329 8.63 -19.71 6.59
CA HIS A 329 8.06 -19.11 7.80
C HIS A 329 7.39 -20.14 8.72
N LEU A 330 7.02 -21.35 8.23
CA LEU A 330 6.23 -22.30 9.00
C LEU A 330 6.95 -22.82 10.25
N ASP A 331 8.23 -23.12 10.15
CA ASP A 331 9.02 -23.66 11.27
C ASP A 331 9.10 -22.69 12.45
N ARG A 332 9.09 -21.39 12.17
CA ARG A 332 9.14 -20.33 13.19
C ARG A 332 7.92 -20.28 14.10
N ILE A 333 6.78 -20.74 13.58
CA ILE A 333 5.50 -20.81 14.32
C ILE A 333 5.09 -22.24 14.65
N GLY A 334 6.02 -23.22 14.50
CA GLY A 334 5.82 -24.60 14.91
C GLY A 334 4.81 -25.37 14.06
N VAL A 335 4.55 -24.95 12.83
CA VAL A 335 3.58 -25.60 11.93
C VAL A 335 4.21 -26.83 11.29
N LYS A 336 3.47 -27.94 11.32
CA LYS A 336 3.82 -29.20 10.65
C LYS A 336 2.84 -29.46 9.51
N LEU A 337 3.36 -29.55 8.29
CA LEU A 337 2.54 -29.85 7.12
C LEU A 337 2.25 -31.35 7.01
N THR A 338 1.03 -31.68 6.63
CA THR A 338 0.69 -33.03 6.15
C THR A 338 1.39 -33.28 4.82
N ARG A 339 1.90 -34.49 4.62
CA ARG A 339 2.53 -34.91 3.36
C ARG A 339 1.56 -35.77 2.56
N LEU A 340 1.43 -35.48 1.28
CA LEU A 340 0.66 -36.31 0.36
C LEU A 340 1.44 -37.58 0.04
N SER A 341 0.72 -38.72 -0.05
CA SER A 341 1.26 -39.89 -0.73
C SER A 341 1.32 -39.65 -2.23
N ALA A 342 2.11 -40.46 -2.96
CA ALA A 342 2.17 -40.36 -4.42
C ALA A 342 0.77 -40.59 -5.07
N GLU A 343 -0.05 -41.49 -4.50
CA GLU A 343 -1.41 -41.77 -4.98
C GLU A 343 -2.34 -40.56 -4.75
N GLN A 344 -2.24 -39.91 -3.56
CA GLN A 344 -3.02 -38.71 -3.26
C GLN A 344 -2.65 -37.54 -4.16
N ALA A 345 -1.35 -37.34 -4.39
CA ALA A 345 -0.86 -36.30 -5.26
C ALA A 345 -1.31 -36.52 -6.71
N ALA A 346 -1.18 -37.75 -7.22
CA ALA A 346 -1.66 -38.12 -8.55
C ALA A 346 -3.18 -37.93 -8.71
N TYR A 347 -3.97 -38.26 -7.69
CA TYR A 347 -5.42 -38.10 -7.72
C TYR A 347 -5.86 -36.64 -7.92
N ILE A 348 -5.14 -35.68 -7.32
CA ILE A 348 -5.44 -34.25 -7.45
C ILE A 348 -4.58 -33.53 -8.50
N GLY A 349 -3.74 -34.28 -9.23
CA GLY A 349 -2.95 -33.75 -10.33
C GLY A 349 -1.80 -32.80 -9.94
N VAL A 350 -1.18 -33.03 -8.77
CA VAL A 350 -0.02 -32.26 -8.28
C VAL A 350 1.15 -33.19 -7.98
N THR A 351 2.32 -32.61 -7.70
CA THR A 351 3.43 -33.38 -7.11
C THR A 351 3.32 -33.43 -5.59
N PRO A 352 3.88 -34.44 -4.89
CA PRO A 352 3.87 -34.50 -3.43
C PRO A 352 4.47 -33.27 -2.73
N GLU A 353 5.35 -32.56 -3.42
CA GLU A 353 6.06 -31.36 -2.94
C GLU A 353 5.35 -30.04 -3.29
N GLY A 354 4.36 -30.06 -4.18
CA GLY A 354 3.67 -28.89 -4.70
C GLY A 354 4.29 -28.40 -6.04
N PRO A 355 3.87 -27.26 -6.55
CA PRO A 355 2.84 -26.37 -5.99
C PRO A 355 1.46 -27.05 -5.94
N PHE A 356 0.71 -26.76 -4.85
CA PHE A 356 -0.57 -27.42 -4.59
C PHE A 356 -1.76 -26.72 -5.27
N LYS A 357 -1.54 -25.55 -5.82
CA LYS A 357 -2.53 -24.74 -6.54
C LYS A 357 -1.97 -24.23 -7.86
N PRO A 358 -2.81 -24.07 -8.89
CA PRO A 358 -2.38 -23.49 -10.17
C PRO A 358 -1.97 -22.01 -10.03
N GLU A 359 -1.21 -21.51 -11.00
CA GLU A 359 -0.65 -20.15 -11.00
C GLU A 359 -1.69 -19.03 -10.78
N HIS A 360 -2.91 -19.21 -11.31
CA HIS A 360 -3.98 -18.21 -11.20
C HIS A 360 -4.74 -18.24 -9.87
N TYR A 361 -4.51 -19.21 -9.00
CA TYR A 361 -5.26 -19.33 -7.76
C TYR A 361 -4.81 -18.29 -6.72
N ARG A 362 -5.76 -17.60 -6.07
CA ARG A 362 -5.55 -16.47 -5.15
C ARG A 362 -6.14 -16.65 -3.75
N TYR A 363 -6.27 -17.79 -3.20
CA TYR A 363 -6.70 -18.14 -1.82
C TYR A 363 -7.81 -17.26 -1.23
#